data_8f7ae7ee47ca20b76ea7a3e37e133dd1
#
_entry.id   8f7ae7ee47ca20b76ea7a3e37e133dd1
#
_cell.length_a   1.000
_cell.length_b   1.000
_cell.length_c   1.000
_cell.angle_alpha   90.00
_cell.angle_beta   90.00
_cell.angle_gamma   90.00
#
_symmetry.space_group_name_H-M   'P 1'
#
loop_
_entity.id
_entity.type
_entity.pdbx_description
1 polymer ?
#
loop_
_entity_poly.entity_id
_entity_poly.type
_entity_poly.pdbx_seq_one_letter_code
_entity_poly.pdbx_strand_id
1 'polypeptide(L)'
;TPEDKYNYIERLQKQERFVWAIGDGVNDAPLLARADVSIAVGAGAPLVAAGADAILTAVSLEPLAKVLRLSDKTQAVIKQNLLWALIYNLLAIPAAMMGLVNPWVAGIGMSLSSLAVTLNAWRLREG
;
A
#
# COMPACT_ATOMS: atom_id res chain seq x y z
N THR A 1 7.42 -12.65 -27.61
CA THR A 1 5.98 -12.94 -27.78
C THR A 1 5.21 -12.58 -26.52
N PRO A 2 3.87 -12.39 -26.56
CA PRO A 2 3.05 -12.22 -25.36
C PRO A 2 3.23 -13.35 -24.35
N GLU A 3 3.39 -14.58 -24.83
CA GLU A 3 3.66 -15.77 -24.01
C GLU A 3 4.97 -15.68 -23.24
N ASP A 4 6.03 -15.11 -23.86
CA ASP A 4 7.33 -14.93 -23.20
C ASP A 4 7.21 -13.96 -22.02
N LYS A 5 6.43 -12.87 -22.17
CA LYS A 5 6.17 -11.90 -21.12
C LYS A 5 5.40 -12.54 -19.97
N TYR A 6 4.37 -13.33 -20.25
CA TYR A 6 3.59 -14.06 -19.27
C TYR A 6 4.47 -15.03 -18.46
N ASN A 7 5.25 -15.85 -19.14
CA ASN A 7 6.16 -16.81 -18.50
C ASN A 7 7.24 -16.13 -17.67
N TYR A 8 7.65 -14.91 -18.06
CA TYR A 8 8.61 -14.12 -17.30
C TYR A 8 8.03 -13.65 -15.96
N ILE A 9 6.77 -13.14 -15.95
CA ILE A 9 6.09 -12.77 -14.70
C ILE A 9 5.95 -13.98 -13.79
N GLU A 10 5.49 -15.11 -14.32
CA GLU A 10 5.31 -16.32 -13.53
C GLU A 10 6.62 -16.77 -12.86
N ARG A 11 7.73 -16.67 -13.59
CA ARG A 11 9.06 -16.99 -13.05
C ARG A 11 9.48 -16.04 -11.93
N LEU A 12 9.20 -14.74 -12.05
CA LEU A 12 9.50 -13.76 -11.01
C LEU A 12 8.66 -14.02 -9.75
N GLN A 13 7.38 -14.32 -9.92
CA GLN A 13 6.47 -14.64 -8.81
C GLN A 13 6.87 -15.95 -8.10
N LYS A 14 7.33 -16.96 -8.83
CA LYS A 14 7.91 -18.19 -8.23
C LYS A 14 9.18 -17.93 -7.42
N GLN A 15 9.85 -16.79 -7.65
CA GLN A 15 10.99 -16.32 -6.84
C GLN A 15 10.55 -15.39 -5.70
N GLU A 16 9.25 -15.39 -5.35
CA GLU A 16 8.64 -14.54 -4.32
C GLU A 16 8.81 -13.03 -4.59
N ARG A 17 8.98 -12.64 -5.87
CA ARG A 17 9.06 -11.25 -6.27
C ARG A 17 7.67 -10.70 -6.55
N PHE A 18 7.40 -9.52 -6.01
CA PHE A 18 6.19 -8.76 -6.28
C PHE A 18 6.33 -8.01 -7.62
N VAL A 19 5.46 -8.28 -8.58
CA VAL A 19 5.59 -7.82 -9.97
C VAL A 19 4.54 -6.78 -10.31
N TRP A 20 5.00 -5.61 -10.72
CA TRP A 20 4.15 -4.58 -11.32
C TRP A 20 4.25 -4.69 -12.84
N ALA A 21 3.12 -4.80 -13.52
CA ALA A 21 3.05 -4.76 -14.98
C ALA A 21 2.44 -3.44 -15.46
N ILE A 22 3.03 -2.90 -16.50
CA ILE A 22 2.56 -1.68 -17.16
C ILE A 22 2.30 -2.03 -18.62
N GLY A 23 1.12 -1.70 -19.11
CA GLY A 23 0.71 -1.96 -20.50
C GLY A 23 -0.15 -0.84 -21.06
N ASP A 24 -0.10 -0.64 -22.37
CA ASP A 24 -0.79 0.45 -23.07
C ASP A 24 -1.97 -0.04 -23.95
N GLY A 25 -2.17 -1.34 -24.05
CA GLY A 25 -3.17 -1.87 -24.96
C GLY A 25 -3.71 -3.25 -24.66
N VAL A 26 -4.66 -3.66 -25.50
CA VAL A 26 -5.37 -4.95 -25.42
C VAL A 26 -4.39 -6.14 -25.51
N ASN A 27 -3.28 -5.96 -26.22
CA ASN A 27 -2.26 -7.00 -26.37
C ASN A 27 -1.52 -7.33 -25.07
N ASP A 28 -1.49 -6.39 -24.12
CA ASP A 28 -0.88 -6.57 -22.80
C ASP A 28 -1.90 -7.04 -21.73
N ALA A 29 -3.17 -7.20 -22.08
CA ALA A 29 -4.20 -7.64 -21.15
C ALA A 29 -3.87 -8.95 -20.40
N PRO A 30 -3.33 -9.99 -21.04
CA PRO A 30 -2.93 -11.21 -20.33
C PRO A 30 -1.77 -10.98 -19.35
N LEU A 31 -0.84 -10.06 -19.70
CA LEU A 31 0.27 -9.66 -18.85
C LEU A 31 -0.23 -8.92 -17.61
N LEU A 32 -1.13 -7.95 -17.81
CA LEU A 32 -1.72 -7.16 -16.74
C LEU A 32 -2.52 -8.03 -15.78
N ALA A 33 -3.34 -8.95 -16.30
CA ALA A 33 -4.15 -9.87 -15.50
C ALA A 33 -3.31 -10.83 -14.63
N ARG A 34 -2.04 -11.07 -14.99
CA ARG A 34 -1.15 -12.00 -14.25
C ARG A 34 -0.31 -11.32 -13.18
N ALA A 35 -0.05 -10.02 -13.33
CA ALA A 35 0.77 -9.25 -12.40
C ALA A 35 0.12 -9.11 -11.02
N ASP A 36 0.93 -8.84 -10.00
CA ASP A 36 0.45 -8.55 -8.64
C ASP A 36 -0.16 -7.14 -8.56
N VAL A 37 0.33 -6.22 -9.40
CA VAL A 37 -0.27 -4.90 -9.65
C VAL A 37 -0.21 -4.62 -11.14
N SER A 38 -1.34 -4.22 -11.71
CA SER A 38 -1.52 -3.89 -13.12
C SER A 38 -1.79 -2.41 -13.32
N ILE A 39 -1.05 -1.78 -14.24
CA ILE A 39 -1.18 -0.35 -14.56
C ILE A 39 -1.40 -0.18 -16.06
N ALA A 40 -2.56 0.33 -16.43
CA ALA A 40 -2.86 0.71 -17.80
C ALA A 40 -2.34 2.13 -18.08
N VAL A 41 -1.69 2.33 -19.23
CA VAL A 41 -1.14 3.64 -19.65
C VAL A 41 -2.00 4.25 -20.76
N GLY A 42 -2.34 5.52 -20.60
CA GLY A 42 -3.06 6.29 -21.59
C GLY A 42 -4.58 6.07 -21.55
N ALA A 43 -5.28 6.72 -22.50
CA ALA A 43 -6.71 6.53 -22.71
C ALA A 43 -7.02 5.23 -23.46
N GLY A 44 -6.09 4.26 -23.40
CA GLY A 44 -6.18 2.98 -24.10
C GLY A 44 -7.47 2.23 -23.82
N ALA A 45 -7.76 1.23 -24.64
CA ALA A 45 -9.06 0.57 -24.73
C ALA A 45 -9.79 0.48 -23.39
N PRO A 46 -11.03 0.97 -23.28
CA PRO A 46 -11.81 0.99 -22.03
C PRO A 46 -11.86 -0.36 -21.31
N LEU A 47 -11.71 -1.44 -22.08
CA LEU A 47 -11.69 -2.81 -21.57
C LEU A 47 -10.44 -3.11 -20.73
N VAL A 48 -9.28 -2.59 -21.12
CA VAL A 48 -8.01 -2.78 -20.38
C VAL A 48 -8.01 -1.90 -19.12
N ALA A 49 -8.53 -0.68 -19.24
CA ALA A 49 -8.69 0.21 -18.11
C ALA A 49 -9.65 -0.34 -17.04
N ALA A 50 -10.71 -1.07 -17.47
CA ALA A 50 -11.68 -1.67 -16.55
C ALA A 50 -11.11 -2.88 -15.75
N GLY A 51 -10.03 -3.50 -16.24
CA GLY A 51 -9.38 -4.64 -15.57
C GLY A 51 -8.07 -4.32 -14.86
N ALA A 52 -7.56 -3.09 -14.99
CA ALA A 52 -6.31 -2.69 -14.35
C ALA A 52 -6.55 -2.11 -12.94
N ASP A 53 -5.60 -2.36 -12.02
CA ASP A 53 -5.66 -1.83 -10.65
C ASP A 53 -5.47 -0.30 -10.62
N ALA A 54 -4.74 0.24 -11.57
CA ALA A 54 -4.53 1.68 -11.72
C ALA A 54 -4.44 2.10 -13.19
N ILE A 55 -4.78 3.37 -13.45
CA ILE A 55 -4.68 3.98 -14.78
C ILE A 55 -3.73 5.15 -14.70
N LEU A 56 -2.66 5.10 -15.49
CA LEU A 56 -1.74 6.20 -15.68
C LEU A 56 -2.21 7.05 -16.87
N THR A 57 -2.83 8.18 -16.60
CA THR A 57 -3.36 9.09 -17.63
C THR A 57 -2.27 9.96 -18.28
N ALA A 58 -1.11 10.05 -17.64
CA ALA A 58 0.03 10.79 -18.18
C ALA A 58 0.86 9.93 -19.14
N VAL A 59 1.42 10.57 -20.16
CA VAL A 59 2.34 9.92 -21.11
C VAL A 59 3.72 9.66 -20.48
N SER A 60 3.99 10.26 -19.33
CA SER A 60 5.27 10.14 -18.59
C SER A 60 5.18 9.07 -17.50
N LEU A 61 6.26 8.33 -17.29
CA LEU A 61 6.41 7.38 -16.17
C LEU A 61 6.85 8.06 -14.87
N GLU A 62 7.05 9.38 -14.86
CA GLU A 62 7.45 10.12 -13.66
C GLU A 62 6.47 9.98 -12.49
N PRO A 63 5.13 10.04 -12.70
CA PRO A 63 4.16 9.80 -11.63
C PRO A 63 4.30 8.42 -10.99
N LEU A 64 4.70 7.41 -11.76
CA LEU A 64 4.91 6.06 -11.25
C LEU A 64 6.05 5.99 -10.23
N ALA A 65 7.16 6.69 -10.49
CA ALA A 65 8.27 6.76 -9.54
C ALA A 65 7.86 7.44 -8.22
N LYS A 66 6.94 8.42 -8.29
CA LYS A 66 6.36 9.06 -7.08
C LYS A 66 5.45 8.08 -6.32
N VAL A 67 4.61 7.33 -7.03
CA VAL A 67 3.74 6.33 -6.42
C VAL A 67 4.54 5.25 -5.70
N LEU A 68 5.62 4.73 -6.31
CA LEU A 68 6.49 3.73 -5.69
C LEU A 68 7.11 4.26 -4.38
N ARG A 69 7.68 5.46 -4.39
CA ARG A 69 8.24 6.09 -3.19
C ARG A 69 7.18 6.33 -2.11
N LEU A 70 5.99 6.77 -2.52
CA LEU A 70 4.88 6.98 -1.59
C LEU A 70 4.40 5.66 -0.99
N SER A 71 4.37 4.58 -1.77
CA SER A 71 4.02 3.23 -1.31
C SER A 71 4.98 2.76 -0.21
N ASP A 72 6.30 2.88 -0.43
CA ASP A 72 7.31 2.51 0.59
C ASP A 72 7.14 3.33 1.87
N LYS A 73 6.94 4.64 1.73
CA LYS A 73 6.70 5.55 2.85
C LYS A 73 5.42 5.18 3.61
N THR A 74 4.36 4.86 2.88
CA THR A 74 3.08 4.43 3.45
C THR A 74 3.22 3.13 4.23
N GLN A 75 3.91 2.15 3.68
CA GLN A 75 4.20 0.89 4.36
C GLN A 75 4.97 1.10 5.67
N ALA A 76 5.97 1.98 5.66
CA ALA A 76 6.73 2.31 6.86
C ALA A 76 5.85 2.95 7.94
N VAL A 77 4.99 3.90 7.56
CA VAL A 77 4.04 4.55 8.48
C VAL A 77 3.02 3.56 9.04
N ILE A 78 2.48 2.67 8.20
CA ILE A 78 1.56 1.61 8.64
C ILE A 78 2.24 0.72 9.70
N LYS A 79 3.46 0.25 9.44
CA LYS A 79 4.22 -0.59 10.39
C LYS A 79 4.47 0.14 11.71
N GLN A 80 4.84 1.42 11.66
CA GLN A 80 5.04 2.25 12.85
C GLN A 80 3.75 2.37 13.66
N ASN A 81 2.63 2.67 13.01
CA ASN A 81 1.34 2.82 13.67
C ASN A 81 0.84 1.50 14.28
N LEU A 82 1.02 0.39 13.56
CA LEU A 82 0.69 -0.94 14.10
C LEU A 82 1.55 -1.29 15.32
N LEU A 83 2.86 -1.06 15.23
CA LEU A 83 3.77 -1.32 16.34
C LEU A 83 3.42 -0.45 17.56
N TRP A 84 3.14 0.84 17.34
CA TRP A 84 2.69 1.74 18.40
C TRP A 84 1.41 1.24 19.08
N ALA A 85 0.41 0.88 18.28
CA ALA A 85 -0.86 0.36 18.81
C ALA A 85 -0.66 -0.95 19.59
N LEU A 86 0.20 -1.84 19.11
CA LEU A 86 0.53 -3.09 19.79
C LEU A 86 1.19 -2.83 21.14
N ILE A 87 2.22 -1.98 21.19
CA ILE A 87 2.95 -1.64 22.43
C ILE A 87 1.99 -0.98 23.42
N TYR A 88 1.19 0.00 22.96
CA TYR A 88 0.23 0.69 23.82
C TYR A 88 -0.75 -0.30 24.46
N ASN A 89 -1.36 -1.18 23.66
CA ASN A 89 -2.32 -2.15 24.16
C ASN A 89 -1.67 -3.20 25.08
N LEU A 90 -0.46 -3.64 24.77
CA LEU A 90 0.28 -4.62 25.57
C LEU A 90 0.62 -4.07 26.97
N LEU A 91 0.80 -2.78 27.11
CA LEU A 91 1.06 -2.12 28.39
C LEU A 91 -0.23 -1.68 29.09
N ALA A 92 -1.16 -1.10 28.35
CA ALA A 92 -2.38 -0.52 28.92
C ALA A 92 -3.35 -1.58 29.45
N ILE A 93 -3.50 -2.72 28.75
CA ILE A 93 -4.46 -3.76 29.16
C ILE A 93 -4.06 -4.41 30.49
N PRO A 94 -2.82 -4.91 30.69
CA PRO A 94 -2.42 -5.45 31.99
C PRO A 94 -2.48 -4.42 33.11
N ALA A 95 -2.07 -3.17 32.84
CA ALA A 95 -2.14 -2.10 33.84
C ALA A 95 -3.59 -1.82 34.28
N ALA A 96 -4.54 -1.83 33.35
CA ALA A 96 -5.96 -1.69 33.65
C ALA A 96 -6.49 -2.90 34.45
N MET A 97 -6.10 -4.12 34.09
CA MET A 97 -6.51 -5.34 34.81
C MET A 97 -5.99 -5.37 36.25
N MET A 98 -4.81 -4.80 36.50
CA MET A 98 -4.26 -4.64 37.86
C MET A 98 -4.88 -3.47 38.65
N GLY A 99 -5.84 -2.74 38.09
CA GLY A 99 -6.47 -1.58 38.73
C GLY A 99 -5.57 -0.35 38.82
N LEU A 100 -4.44 -0.33 38.12
CA LEU A 100 -3.47 0.77 38.14
C LEU A 100 -3.92 1.98 37.29
N VAL A 101 -4.92 1.79 36.43
CA VAL A 101 -5.38 2.81 35.49
C VAL A 101 -6.78 3.27 35.85
N ASN A 102 -6.90 4.54 36.21
CA ASN A 102 -8.20 5.19 36.37
C ASN A 102 -8.88 5.38 35.00
N PRO A 103 -10.21 5.24 34.86
CA PRO A 103 -10.93 5.43 33.60
C PRO A 103 -10.61 6.74 32.86
N TRP A 104 -10.41 7.84 33.59
CA TRP A 104 -10.01 9.12 33.02
C TRP A 104 -8.61 9.08 32.38
N VAL A 105 -7.66 8.44 33.04
CA VAL A 105 -6.30 8.25 32.53
C VAL A 105 -6.31 7.36 31.30
N ALA A 106 -7.13 6.30 31.30
CA ALA A 106 -7.33 5.45 30.14
C ALA A 106 -7.88 6.22 28.94
N GLY A 107 -8.91 7.05 29.15
CA GLY A 107 -9.52 7.86 28.10
C GLY A 107 -8.55 8.88 27.48
N ILE A 108 -7.76 9.56 28.31
CA ILE A 108 -6.74 10.50 27.86
C ILE A 108 -5.64 9.76 27.08
N GLY A 109 -5.16 8.64 27.59
CA GLY A 109 -4.12 7.83 26.93
C GLY A 109 -4.57 7.34 25.54
N MET A 110 -5.82 6.87 25.43
CA MET A 110 -6.40 6.44 24.16
C MET A 110 -6.51 7.60 23.16
N SER A 111 -6.93 8.77 23.62
CA SER A 111 -7.04 9.97 22.78
C SER A 111 -5.67 10.44 22.28
N LEU A 112 -4.66 10.45 23.15
CA LEU A 112 -3.28 10.80 22.78
C LEU A 112 -2.68 9.78 21.79
N SER A 113 -2.93 8.49 22.00
CA SER A 113 -2.50 7.44 21.08
C SER A 113 -3.13 7.62 19.68
N SER A 114 -4.43 7.89 19.62
CA SER A 114 -5.13 8.15 18.36
C SER A 114 -4.59 9.39 17.64
N LEU A 115 -4.31 10.46 18.40
CA LEU A 115 -3.71 11.68 17.86
C LEU A 115 -2.30 11.42 17.31
N ALA A 116 -1.47 10.66 18.03
CA ALA A 116 -0.12 10.31 17.58
C ALA A 116 -0.13 9.53 16.27
N VAL A 117 -1.00 8.54 16.15
CA VAL A 117 -1.19 7.75 14.90
C VAL A 117 -1.64 8.64 13.75
N THR A 118 -2.59 9.54 14.00
CA THR A 118 -3.11 10.47 12.98
C THR A 118 -2.03 11.45 12.52
N LEU A 119 -1.27 12.03 13.44
CA LEU A 119 -0.16 12.94 13.11
C LEU A 119 0.95 12.22 12.35
N ASN A 120 1.26 10.97 12.71
CA ASN A 120 2.23 10.18 11.96
C ASN A 120 1.76 9.89 10.53
N ALA A 121 0.47 9.60 10.34
CA ALA A 121 -0.11 9.41 9.01
C ALA A 121 -0.13 10.72 8.18
N TRP A 122 -0.24 11.87 8.83
CA TRP A 122 -0.22 13.17 8.13
C TRP A 122 1.12 13.46 7.41
N ARG A 123 2.22 12.88 7.88
CA ARG A 123 3.53 12.97 7.21
C ARG A 123 3.54 12.41 5.78
N LEU A 124 2.54 11.61 5.41
CA LEU A 124 2.37 11.13 4.02
C LEU A 124 1.86 12.23 3.08
N ARG A 125 1.26 13.28 3.60
CA ARG A 125 0.72 14.39 2.80
C ARG A 125 1.80 15.32 2.27
N GLU A 126 2.96 15.34 2.89
CA GLU A 126 4.08 16.26 2.57
C GLU A 126 5.11 15.64 1.59
N GLY A 127 4.81 14.53 0.97
CA GLY A 127 5.64 13.84 -0.03
C GLY A 127 4.90 13.66 -1.31
#